data_2ef0b68e04b479239ba9029810dec1de
#
_entry.id   2ef0b68e04b479239ba9029810dec1de
#
_cell.length_a   1.000
_cell.length_b   1.000
_cell.length_c   1.000
_cell.angle_alpha   90.00
_cell.angle_beta   90.00
_cell.angle_gamma   90.00
#
_symmetry.space_group_name_H-M   'P 1'
#
loop_
_entity.id
_entity.type
_entity.pdbx_description
1 polymer ?
#
loop_
_entity_poly.entity_id
_entity_poly.type
_entity_poly.pdbx_seq_one_letter_code
_entity_poly.pdbx_strand_id
1 'polypeptide(L)'
;MDMEQLSLFDTEAVYDPLASRMRPEDLDEFAGQTNLLGKGKLLRQLIEQDRIPSMIFWGPPGVGKTTLAGIIAKRTHAEFVNFSAVTSGIKEIREVMAQAEGRRRMGGKTVLFVDEIHRFNKAQQDAFLPFVEKGSIILIGATTENPSFEINSALLSRCRVFVLHSLSNEELVQLIRRALTSPKGLGYLKVDISSEMIEKIAAFANGDARTALNVLEMAVANGEITGEKTIVTMDTLMQCIGKKSLLYDKKGEEHYNLISALHKSMRNSDPDAAVYWLARMLEAGEDPLYVARRLVRFASEDIGMADSNALPLAVAAYQACHFLGMPECNVHLSHAVIYLSTAPKSNSSYMAYEAAKEDAKEMLAEPVPLVIRNAPTDLMKELHYGDGYVYAHDTKEKIVRMQCLPDSVKNRVYYRPGIQGDEKVIKDRMERIKQWRNKGVSEH
;
A
#
# COMPACT_ATOMS: atom_id res chain seq x y z
N MET A 1 -47.93 -1.77 -51.55
CA MET A 1 -46.61 -1.11 -51.42
C MET A 1 -46.48 -0.73 -49.96
N ASP A 2 -45.98 -1.68 -49.17
CA ASP A 2 -45.74 -1.50 -47.77
C ASP A 2 -44.36 -0.84 -47.61
N MET A 3 -44.36 0.37 -47.12
CA MET A 3 -43.12 1.01 -46.63
C MET A 3 -42.85 0.48 -45.24
N GLU A 4 -41.87 -0.41 -45.12
CA GLU A 4 -41.29 -0.78 -43.84
C GLU A 4 -40.71 0.49 -43.18
N GLN A 5 -41.33 0.89 -42.08
CA GLN A 5 -40.75 1.83 -41.14
C GLN A 5 -39.56 1.13 -40.51
N LEU A 6 -38.34 1.43 -41.00
CA LEU A 6 -37.11 1.15 -40.34
C LEU A 6 -37.14 1.90 -38.99
N SER A 7 -37.23 1.15 -37.90
CA SER A 7 -37.13 1.63 -36.53
C SER A 7 -35.78 2.34 -36.34
N LEU A 8 -35.84 3.63 -36.04
CA LEU A 8 -34.68 4.48 -35.76
C LEU A 8 -34.02 4.15 -34.40
N PHE A 9 -34.40 3.05 -33.74
CA PHE A 9 -33.95 2.67 -32.40
C PHE A 9 -33.20 1.33 -32.33
N ASP A 10 -32.92 0.69 -33.45
CA ASP A 10 -32.07 -0.50 -33.48
C ASP A 10 -30.62 -0.11 -33.83
N THR A 11 -29.76 -0.25 -32.84
CA THR A 11 -28.30 -0.21 -32.78
C THR A 11 -27.72 0.98 -32.00
N GLU A 12 -28.05 1.14 -30.76
CA GLU A 12 -27.00 1.49 -29.81
C GLU A 12 -26.11 0.26 -29.61
N ALA A 13 -25.09 0.11 -30.44
CA ALA A 13 -23.99 -0.79 -30.15
C ALA A 13 -23.39 -0.29 -28.82
N VAL A 14 -23.63 -1.05 -27.74
CA VAL A 14 -23.05 -0.75 -26.42
C VAL A 14 -21.56 -0.66 -26.64
N TYR A 15 -21.02 0.55 -26.55
CA TYR A 15 -19.59 0.80 -26.70
C TYR A 15 -18.87 0.16 -25.51
N ASP A 16 -18.25 -1.01 -25.74
CA ASP A 16 -17.47 -1.70 -24.74
C ASP A 16 -16.01 -1.21 -24.84
N PRO A 17 -15.47 -0.56 -23.79
CA PRO A 17 -14.11 -0.01 -23.80
C PRO A 17 -13.05 -1.06 -24.13
N LEU A 18 -11.99 -0.66 -24.84
CA LEU A 18 -10.88 -1.54 -25.23
C LEU A 18 -10.34 -2.34 -24.05
N ALA A 19 -10.18 -1.72 -22.89
CA ALA A 19 -9.75 -2.39 -21.67
C ALA A 19 -10.69 -3.53 -21.21
N SER A 20 -11.97 -3.46 -21.53
CA SER A 20 -12.96 -4.51 -21.26
C SER A 20 -12.85 -5.62 -22.29
N ARG A 21 -12.85 -5.26 -23.58
CA ARG A 21 -12.75 -6.21 -24.70
C ARG A 21 -11.47 -7.04 -24.70
N MET A 22 -10.37 -6.43 -24.23
CA MET A 22 -9.04 -7.06 -24.14
C MET A 22 -8.82 -7.86 -22.85
N ARG A 23 -9.85 -8.03 -22.00
CA ARG A 23 -9.72 -8.89 -20.81
C ARG A 23 -9.37 -10.32 -21.21
N PRO A 24 -8.31 -10.91 -20.60
CA PRO A 24 -7.97 -12.30 -20.84
C PRO A 24 -9.10 -13.23 -20.35
N GLU A 25 -9.37 -14.26 -21.13
CA GLU A 25 -10.37 -15.29 -20.80
C GLU A 25 -9.72 -16.54 -20.20
N ASP A 26 -8.41 -16.67 -20.34
CA ASP A 26 -7.62 -17.78 -19.85
C ASP A 26 -6.33 -17.32 -19.17
N LEU A 27 -5.72 -18.21 -18.35
CA LEU A 27 -4.44 -17.93 -17.65
C LEU A 27 -3.28 -17.70 -18.62
N ASP A 28 -3.28 -18.33 -19.78
CA ASP A 28 -2.21 -18.21 -20.77
C ASP A 28 -2.27 -16.87 -21.54
N GLU A 29 -3.43 -16.21 -21.55
CA GLU A 29 -3.60 -14.86 -22.08
C GLU A 29 -3.26 -13.77 -21.05
N PHE A 30 -3.09 -14.14 -19.76
CA PHE A 30 -2.91 -13.20 -18.69
C PHE A 30 -1.54 -12.53 -18.78
N ALA A 31 -1.52 -11.21 -18.88
CA ALA A 31 -0.28 -10.46 -18.97
C ALA A 31 0.41 -10.38 -17.58
N GLY A 32 1.70 -10.65 -17.53
CA GLY A 32 2.49 -10.57 -16.31
C GLY A 32 2.17 -11.67 -15.28
N GLN A 33 2.45 -11.40 -14.02
CA GLN A 33 2.23 -12.27 -12.87
C GLN A 33 2.88 -13.67 -13.01
N THR A 34 4.01 -13.77 -13.69
CA THR A 34 4.71 -15.04 -13.94
C THR A 34 5.16 -15.74 -12.65
N ASN A 35 5.36 -14.98 -11.57
CA ASN A 35 5.64 -15.46 -10.24
C ASN A 35 4.47 -16.22 -9.59
N LEU A 36 3.23 -15.96 -10.01
CA LEU A 36 2.00 -16.59 -9.50
C LEU A 36 1.40 -17.59 -10.50
N LEU A 37 1.37 -17.22 -11.78
CA LEU A 37 0.65 -17.91 -12.84
C LEU A 37 1.56 -18.67 -13.80
N GLY A 38 2.89 -18.58 -13.66
CA GLY A 38 3.84 -19.36 -14.44
C GLY A 38 3.66 -20.87 -14.26
N LYS A 39 4.10 -21.67 -15.22
CA LYS A 39 4.04 -23.14 -15.14
C LYS A 39 4.69 -23.65 -13.85
N GLY A 40 3.99 -24.50 -13.11
CA GLY A 40 4.46 -25.06 -11.83
C GLY A 40 4.33 -24.12 -10.63
N LYS A 41 3.79 -22.91 -10.79
CA LYS A 41 3.54 -22.01 -9.65
C LYS A 41 2.28 -22.41 -8.88
N LEU A 42 2.31 -22.14 -7.58
CA LEU A 42 1.31 -22.63 -6.64
C LEU A 42 -0.14 -22.21 -7.01
N LEU A 43 -0.37 -20.92 -7.32
CA LEU A 43 -1.72 -20.46 -7.64
C LEU A 43 -2.23 -21.14 -8.93
N ARG A 44 -1.37 -21.25 -9.96
CA ARG A 44 -1.72 -21.96 -11.19
C ARG A 44 -2.09 -23.43 -10.92
N GLN A 45 -1.29 -24.16 -10.13
CA GLN A 45 -1.59 -25.55 -9.76
C GLN A 45 -2.92 -25.67 -9.01
N LEU A 46 -3.21 -24.77 -8.08
CA LEU A 46 -4.49 -24.75 -7.35
C LEU A 46 -5.68 -24.57 -8.29
N ILE A 47 -5.54 -23.69 -9.28
CA ILE A 47 -6.58 -23.45 -10.30
C ILE A 47 -6.75 -24.69 -11.20
N GLU A 48 -5.66 -25.26 -11.70
CA GLU A 48 -5.69 -26.41 -12.60
C GLU A 48 -6.22 -27.68 -11.91
N GLN A 49 -6.02 -27.82 -10.58
CA GLN A 49 -6.54 -28.92 -9.77
C GLN A 49 -7.94 -28.70 -9.19
N ASP A 50 -8.57 -27.57 -9.47
CA ASP A 50 -9.87 -27.18 -8.89
C ASP A 50 -9.89 -27.21 -7.33
N ARG A 51 -8.74 -26.87 -6.71
CA ARG A 51 -8.56 -26.85 -5.25
C ARG A 51 -8.30 -25.43 -4.75
N ILE A 52 -9.23 -24.54 -4.99
CA ILE A 52 -9.06 -23.12 -4.72
C ILE A 52 -9.48 -22.79 -3.29
N PRO A 53 -8.59 -22.29 -2.44
CA PRO A 53 -8.96 -21.75 -1.13
C PRO A 53 -9.53 -20.35 -1.26
N SER A 54 -10.16 -19.86 -0.21
CA SER A 54 -10.42 -18.42 -0.10
C SER A 54 -9.10 -17.63 -0.06
N MET A 55 -9.06 -16.47 -0.72
CA MET A 55 -7.83 -15.73 -0.92
C MET A 55 -8.02 -14.21 -0.95
N ILE A 56 -6.94 -13.49 -0.75
CA ILE A 56 -6.87 -12.05 -0.88
C ILE A 56 -5.85 -11.71 -1.98
N PHE A 57 -6.29 -10.98 -2.99
CA PHE A 57 -5.42 -10.40 -4.01
C PHE A 57 -5.01 -9.00 -3.58
N TRP A 58 -3.74 -8.84 -3.25
CA TRP A 58 -3.15 -7.56 -2.88
C TRP A 58 -2.24 -7.05 -3.98
N GLY A 59 -2.45 -5.82 -4.42
CA GLY A 59 -1.61 -5.20 -5.43
C GLY A 59 -2.22 -3.93 -6.01
N PRO A 60 -1.46 -3.17 -6.80
CA PRO A 60 -1.88 -1.89 -7.35
C PRO A 60 -3.11 -2.01 -8.27
N PRO A 61 -3.75 -0.89 -8.65
CA PRO A 61 -4.83 -0.91 -9.63
C PRO A 61 -4.35 -1.41 -11.01
N GLY A 62 -5.27 -1.90 -11.83
CA GLY A 62 -5.01 -2.27 -13.22
C GLY A 62 -4.16 -3.52 -13.47
N VAL A 63 -3.73 -4.26 -12.43
CA VAL A 63 -2.92 -5.48 -12.56
C VAL A 63 -3.74 -6.76 -12.82
N GLY A 64 -5.07 -6.64 -12.97
CA GLY A 64 -5.93 -7.75 -13.35
C GLY A 64 -6.55 -8.54 -12.20
N LYS A 65 -6.65 -8.03 -10.96
CA LYS A 65 -7.25 -8.72 -9.80
C LYS A 65 -8.65 -9.27 -10.10
N THR A 66 -9.55 -8.43 -10.60
CA THR A 66 -10.92 -8.81 -10.97
C THR A 66 -10.96 -9.81 -12.12
N THR A 67 -10.10 -9.62 -13.10
CA THR A 67 -9.98 -10.52 -14.27
C THR A 67 -9.50 -11.90 -13.84
N LEU A 68 -8.50 -11.97 -12.98
CA LEU A 68 -7.99 -13.24 -12.47
C LEU A 68 -9.06 -14.00 -11.68
N ALA A 69 -9.83 -13.30 -10.84
CA ALA A 69 -10.95 -13.90 -10.12
C ALA A 69 -12.02 -14.49 -11.05
N GLY A 70 -12.35 -13.79 -12.16
CA GLY A 70 -13.26 -14.27 -13.18
C GLY A 70 -12.75 -15.52 -13.92
N ILE A 71 -11.47 -15.56 -14.29
CA ILE A 71 -10.82 -16.73 -14.91
C ILE A 71 -10.87 -17.93 -13.94
N ILE A 72 -10.57 -17.71 -12.66
CA ILE A 72 -10.66 -18.74 -11.63
C ILE A 72 -12.08 -19.33 -11.56
N ALA A 73 -13.09 -18.49 -11.46
CA ALA A 73 -14.47 -18.95 -11.38
C ALA A 73 -14.89 -19.74 -12.63
N LYS A 74 -14.52 -19.27 -13.82
CA LYS A 74 -14.80 -19.95 -15.10
C LYS A 74 -14.15 -21.35 -15.16
N ARG A 75 -12.87 -21.43 -14.74
CA ARG A 75 -12.11 -22.70 -14.74
C ARG A 75 -12.60 -23.72 -13.72
N THR A 76 -13.17 -23.26 -12.62
CA THR A 76 -13.68 -24.11 -11.53
C THR A 76 -15.18 -24.40 -11.65
N HIS A 77 -15.81 -24.02 -12.75
CA HIS A 77 -17.26 -24.13 -12.96
C HIS A 77 -18.09 -23.56 -11.79
N ALA A 78 -17.57 -22.55 -11.11
CA ALA A 78 -18.24 -21.89 -10.00
C ALA A 78 -19.07 -20.70 -10.49
N GLU A 79 -20.19 -20.48 -9.85
CA GLU A 79 -20.93 -19.23 -10.02
C GLU A 79 -20.08 -18.05 -9.55
N PHE A 80 -19.91 -17.06 -10.42
CA PHE A 80 -19.12 -15.85 -10.11
C PHE A 80 -20.05 -14.73 -9.66
N VAL A 81 -19.95 -14.34 -8.41
CA VAL A 81 -20.67 -13.20 -7.84
C VAL A 81 -19.70 -12.07 -7.59
N ASN A 82 -19.87 -10.97 -8.31
CA ASN A 82 -19.03 -9.77 -8.15
C ASN A 82 -19.70 -8.79 -7.19
N PHE A 83 -18.99 -8.44 -6.12
CA PHE A 83 -19.46 -7.56 -5.07
C PHE A 83 -18.53 -6.34 -4.96
N SER A 84 -19.12 -5.15 -4.92
CA SER A 84 -18.35 -3.93 -4.69
C SER A 84 -18.56 -3.47 -3.26
N ALA A 85 -17.46 -3.35 -2.51
CA ALA A 85 -17.51 -2.82 -1.13
C ALA A 85 -17.96 -1.35 -1.05
N VAL A 86 -17.94 -0.64 -2.18
CA VAL A 86 -18.38 0.77 -2.26
C VAL A 86 -19.89 0.92 -2.28
N THR A 87 -20.59 -0.01 -2.96
CA THR A 87 -22.02 0.11 -3.22
C THR A 87 -22.90 -0.87 -2.43
N SER A 88 -22.30 -1.91 -1.84
CA SER A 88 -23.04 -3.02 -1.26
C SER A 88 -23.17 -2.94 0.25
N GLY A 89 -24.40 -3.15 0.74
CA GLY A 89 -24.74 -3.15 2.15
C GLY A 89 -24.74 -4.56 2.78
N ILE A 90 -24.84 -4.63 4.11
CA ILE A 90 -24.85 -5.89 4.88
C ILE A 90 -26.07 -6.78 4.53
N LYS A 91 -27.16 -6.18 4.07
CA LYS A 91 -28.39 -6.91 3.67
C LYS A 91 -28.13 -7.72 2.39
N GLU A 92 -27.52 -7.11 1.39
CA GLU A 92 -27.17 -7.77 0.13
C GLU A 92 -26.15 -8.88 0.35
N ILE A 93 -25.16 -8.65 1.26
CA ILE A 93 -24.21 -9.70 1.65
C ILE A 93 -24.97 -10.94 2.16
N ARG A 94 -25.96 -10.77 3.05
CA ARG A 94 -26.74 -11.88 3.60
C ARG A 94 -27.57 -12.62 2.55
N GLU A 95 -28.15 -11.90 1.59
CA GLU A 95 -28.92 -12.49 0.48
C GLU A 95 -28.04 -13.37 -0.40
N VAL A 96 -26.88 -12.86 -0.80
CA VAL A 96 -25.90 -13.63 -1.60
C VAL A 96 -25.40 -14.86 -0.84
N MET A 97 -25.15 -14.72 0.49
CA MET A 97 -24.74 -15.84 1.34
C MET A 97 -25.80 -16.94 1.39
N ALA A 98 -27.09 -16.58 1.51
CA ALA A 98 -28.18 -17.54 1.55
C ALA A 98 -28.30 -18.29 0.20
N GLN A 99 -28.12 -17.59 -0.93
CA GLN A 99 -28.11 -18.22 -2.27
C GLN A 99 -26.92 -19.17 -2.44
N ALA A 100 -25.72 -18.76 -2.00
CA ALA A 100 -24.53 -19.61 -2.06
C ALA A 100 -24.68 -20.89 -1.21
N GLU A 101 -25.29 -20.79 -0.02
CA GLU A 101 -25.57 -21.96 0.81
C GLU A 101 -26.59 -22.89 0.14
N GLY A 102 -27.62 -22.35 -0.52
CA GLY A 102 -28.56 -23.13 -1.33
C GLY A 102 -27.86 -23.91 -2.45
N ARG A 103 -26.98 -23.25 -3.21
CA ARG A 103 -26.19 -23.89 -4.28
C ARG A 103 -25.27 -24.97 -3.75
N ARG A 104 -24.57 -24.72 -2.65
CA ARG A 104 -23.70 -25.71 -2.02
C ARG A 104 -24.44 -27.00 -1.70
N ARG A 105 -25.69 -26.93 -1.20
CA ARG A 105 -26.53 -28.10 -0.92
C ARG A 105 -26.89 -28.90 -2.17
N MET A 106 -26.87 -28.27 -3.34
CA MET A 106 -27.07 -28.89 -4.64
C MET A 106 -25.75 -29.31 -5.33
N GLY A 107 -24.61 -29.24 -4.61
CA GLY A 107 -23.28 -29.60 -5.13
C GLY A 107 -22.59 -28.52 -5.95
N GLY A 108 -23.17 -27.32 -6.06
CA GLY A 108 -22.56 -26.20 -6.78
C GLY A 108 -21.55 -25.42 -5.92
N LYS A 109 -20.65 -24.70 -6.60
CA LYS A 109 -19.63 -23.82 -5.98
C LYS A 109 -19.98 -22.38 -6.27
N THR A 110 -19.65 -21.47 -5.34
CA THR A 110 -19.79 -20.02 -5.52
C THR A 110 -18.46 -19.33 -5.22
N VAL A 111 -17.92 -18.62 -6.19
CA VAL A 111 -16.80 -17.68 -6.01
C VAL A 111 -17.39 -16.30 -5.77
N LEU A 112 -17.19 -15.78 -4.58
CA LEU A 112 -17.55 -14.41 -4.23
C LEU A 112 -16.32 -13.52 -4.39
N PHE A 113 -16.33 -12.64 -5.37
CA PHE A 113 -15.29 -11.63 -5.53
C PHE A 113 -15.74 -10.32 -4.87
N VAL A 114 -14.92 -9.80 -3.98
CA VAL A 114 -15.15 -8.53 -3.27
C VAL A 114 -14.07 -7.55 -3.67
N ASP A 115 -14.43 -6.57 -4.51
CA ASP A 115 -13.51 -5.50 -4.88
C ASP A 115 -13.39 -4.47 -3.75
N GLU A 116 -12.14 -3.98 -3.53
CA GLU A 116 -11.81 -3.04 -2.47
C GLU A 116 -12.29 -3.48 -1.08
N ILE A 117 -12.07 -4.75 -0.73
CA ILE A 117 -12.57 -5.37 0.51
C ILE A 117 -12.17 -4.60 1.79
N HIS A 118 -11.10 -3.81 1.75
CA HIS A 118 -10.67 -2.95 2.86
C HIS A 118 -11.68 -1.84 3.21
N ARG A 119 -12.62 -1.52 2.30
CA ARG A 119 -13.68 -0.53 2.57
C ARG A 119 -14.83 -1.08 3.42
N PHE A 120 -14.90 -2.39 3.59
CA PHE A 120 -15.84 -2.99 4.52
C PHE A 120 -15.38 -2.81 5.96
N ASN A 121 -16.30 -2.40 6.83
CA ASN A 121 -16.03 -2.37 8.27
C ASN A 121 -15.93 -3.80 8.86
N LYS A 122 -15.45 -3.90 10.10
CA LYS A 122 -15.23 -5.21 10.77
C LYS A 122 -16.46 -6.09 10.76
N ALA A 123 -17.66 -5.55 11.05
CA ALA A 123 -18.90 -6.32 11.09
C ALA A 123 -19.30 -6.87 9.71
N GLN A 124 -19.02 -6.13 8.63
CA GLN A 124 -19.23 -6.59 7.27
C GLN A 124 -18.24 -7.70 6.89
N GLN A 125 -16.96 -7.55 7.28
CA GLN A 125 -15.96 -8.59 7.05
C GLN A 125 -16.26 -9.85 7.87
N ASP A 126 -16.73 -9.73 9.11
CA ASP A 126 -17.13 -10.85 9.96
C ASP A 126 -18.32 -11.63 9.40
N ALA A 127 -19.20 -10.97 8.64
CA ALA A 127 -20.35 -11.63 8.02
C ALA A 127 -19.97 -12.73 7.03
N PHE A 128 -18.76 -12.71 6.46
CA PHE A 128 -18.26 -13.75 5.57
C PHE A 128 -17.76 -15.00 6.29
N LEU A 129 -17.30 -14.87 7.55
CA LEU A 129 -16.60 -15.93 8.27
C LEU A 129 -17.37 -17.26 8.32
N PRO A 130 -18.66 -17.30 8.68
CA PRO A 130 -19.40 -18.58 8.76
C PRO A 130 -19.50 -19.31 7.43
N PHE A 131 -19.50 -18.58 6.32
CA PHE A 131 -19.65 -19.13 4.97
C PHE A 131 -18.32 -19.56 4.35
N VAL A 132 -17.24 -18.85 4.68
CA VAL A 132 -15.87 -19.24 4.34
C VAL A 132 -15.48 -20.51 5.09
N GLU A 133 -15.77 -20.60 6.40
CA GLU A 133 -15.50 -21.78 7.23
C GLU A 133 -16.25 -23.03 6.76
N LYS A 134 -17.52 -22.86 6.39
CA LYS A 134 -18.33 -23.98 5.87
C LYS A 134 -18.00 -24.36 4.43
N GLY A 135 -17.21 -23.56 3.73
CA GLY A 135 -16.95 -23.73 2.30
C GLY A 135 -18.18 -23.46 1.41
N SER A 136 -19.16 -22.67 1.92
CA SER A 136 -20.34 -22.26 1.13
C SER A 136 -19.97 -21.27 0.05
N ILE A 137 -18.90 -20.50 0.27
CA ILE A 137 -18.29 -19.60 -0.69
C ILE A 137 -16.77 -19.81 -0.72
N ILE A 138 -16.18 -19.55 -1.88
CA ILE A 138 -14.76 -19.27 -2.04
C ILE A 138 -14.64 -17.75 -2.12
N LEU A 139 -14.15 -17.12 -1.07
CA LEU A 139 -13.96 -15.68 -1.04
C LEU A 139 -12.69 -15.29 -1.77
N ILE A 140 -12.78 -14.36 -2.72
CA ILE A 140 -11.65 -13.70 -3.34
C ILE A 140 -11.78 -12.21 -3.06
N GLY A 141 -11.07 -11.71 -2.03
CA GLY A 141 -11.01 -10.28 -1.74
C GLY A 141 -9.92 -9.60 -2.56
N ALA A 142 -10.19 -8.44 -3.13
CA ALA A 142 -9.20 -7.61 -3.80
C ALA A 142 -8.96 -6.33 -3.00
N THR A 143 -7.72 -5.91 -2.89
CA THR A 143 -7.34 -4.67 -2.19
C THR A 143 -6.07 -4.07 -2.78
N THR A 144 -5.98 -2.74 -2.74
CA THR A 144 -4.76 -1.97 -3.00
C THR A 144 -3.98 -1.68 -1.72
N GLU A 145 -4.64 -1.76 -0.56
CA GLU A 145 -4.05 -1.49 0.75
C GLU A 145 -3.45 -2.75 1.37
N ASN A 146 -2.54 -2.57 2.35
CA ASN A 146 -1.89 -3.71 3.01
C ASN A 146 -2.91 -4.51 3.83
N PRO A 147 -3.18 -5.78 3.47
CA PRO A 147 -4.21 -6.58 4.10
C PRO A 147 -3.96 -6.83 5.60
N SER A 148 -2.72 -6.76 6.07
CA SER A 148 -2.40 -6.94 7.48
C SER A 148 -2.94 -5.82 8.39
N PHE A 149 -3.23 -4.66 7.84
CA PHE A 149 -3.79 -3.52 8.58
C PHE A 149 -5.30 -3.35 8.37
N GLU A 150 -5.78 -3.70 7.18
CA GLU A 150 -7.13 -3.36 6.73
C GLU A 150 -8.13 -4.53 6.83
N ILE A 151 -7.64 -5.76 6.83
CA ILE A 151 -8.49 -6.95 6.90
C ILE A 151 -8.43 -7.51 8.32
N ASN A 152 -9.59 -7.87 8.89
CA ASN A 152 -9.61 -8.42 10.22
C ASN A 152 -8.83 -9.75 10.29
N SER A 153 -8.18 -10.00 11.41
CA SER A 153 -7.29 -11.16 11.60
C SER A 153 -8.01 -12.50 11.47
N ALA A 154 -9.30 -12.55 11.83
CA ALA A 154 -10.10 -13.76 11.74
C ALA A 154 -10.36 -14.15 10.27
N LEU A 155 -10.63 -13.17 9.40
CA LEU A 155 -10.81 -13.41 7.97
C LEU A 155 -9.47 -13.71 7.30
N LEU A 156 -8.43 -12.93 7.65
CA LEU A 156 -7.08 -13.10 7.08
C LEU A 156 -6.48 -14.48 7.39
N SER A 157 -6.74 -15.04 8.59
CA SER A 157 -6.27 -16.38 8.95
C SER A 157 -6.91 -17.52 8.12
N ARG A 158 -8.03 -17.25 7.45
CA ARG A 158 -8.77 -18.20 6.61
C ARG A 158 -8.56 -17.98 5.12
N CYS A 159 -7.84 -16.93 4.76
CA CYS A 159 -7.56 -16.57 3.37
C CYS A 159 -6.07 -16.65 3.08
N ARG A 160 -5.72 -17.09 1.88
CA ARG A 160 -4.35 -17.04 1.40
C ARG A 160 -4.09 -15.71 0.70
N VAL A 161 -3.06 -14.98 1.11
CA VAL A 161 -2.69 -13.72 0.45
C VAL A 161 -1.80 -14.01 -0.76
N PHE A 162 -2.18 -13.47 -1.92
CA PHE A 162 -1.38 -13.45 -3.14
C PHE A 162 -1.08 -12.01 -3.52
N VAL A 163 0.21 -11.71 -3.68
CA VAL A 163 0.67 -10.37 -4.06
C VAL A 163 0.79 -10.28 -5.57
N LEU A 164 -0.02 -9.41 -6.18
CA LEU A 164 0.08 -9.10 -7.60
C LEU A 164 0.97 -7.88 -7.78
N HIS A 165 1.91 -7.96 -8.70
CA HIS A 165 2.85 -6.88 -8.99
C HIS A 165 2.37 -6.01 -10.16
N SER A 166 2.86 -4.77 -10.21
CA SER A 166 2.72 -3.92 -11.40
C SER A 166 3.27 -4.63 -12.62
N LEU A 167 2.66 -4.43 -13.77
CA LEU A 167 3.19 -4.93 -15.04
C LEU A 167 4.48 -4.20 -15.40
N SER A 168 5.44 -4.91 -15.96
CA SER A 168 6.65 -4.27 -16.50
C SER A 168 6.33 -3.47 -17.78
N ASN A 169 7.23 -2.58 -18.17
CA ASN A 169 7.08 -1.83 -19.42
C ASN A 169 7.03 -2.77 -20.63
N GLU A 170 7.81 -3.84 -20.64
CA GLU A 170 7.82 -4.85 -21.69
C GLU A 170 6.49 -5.60 -21.77
N GLU A 171 5.92 -5.97 -20.63
CA GLU A 171 4.60 -6.62 -20.56
C GLU A 171 3.47 -5.70 -21.05
N LEU A 172 3.54 -4.40 -20.73
CA LEU A 172 2.60 -3.40 -21.23
C LEU A 172 2.75 -3.17 -22.74
N VAL A 173 3.99 -3.09 -23.26
CA VAL A 173 4.26 -3.00 -24.71
C VAL A 173 3.67 -4.20 -25.44
N GLN A 174 3.85 -5.43 -24.91
CA GLN A 174 3.27 -6.63 -25.48
C GLN A 174 1.73 -6.59 -25.45
N LEU A 175 1.12 -6.13 -24.36
CA LEU A 175 -0.32 -5.96 -24.22
C LEU A 175 -0.87 -4.97 -25.27
N ILE A 176 -0.21 -3.81 -25.43
CA ILE A 176 -0.59 -2.78 -26.43
C ILE A 176 -0.49 -3.35 -27.84
N ARG A 177 0.60 -4.04 -28.19
CA ARG A 177 0.79 -4.68 -29.51
C ARG A 177 -0.28 -5.74 -29.78
N ARG A 178 -0.64 -6.54 -28.77
CA ARG A 178 -1.74 -7.49 -28.86
C ARG A 178 -3.08 -6.79 -29.10
N ALA A 179 -3.34 -5.67 -28.41
CA ALA A 179 -4.56 -4.90 -28.61
C ALA A 179 -4.68 -4.30 -30.02
N LEU A 180 -3.56 -3.90 -30.63
CA LEU A 180 -3.53 -3.40 -32.00
C LEU A 180 -3.79 -4.47 -33.07
N THR A 181 -3.50 -5.74 -32.79
CA THR A 181 -3.59 -6.84 -33.77
C THR A 181 -4.78 -7.77 -33.52
N SER A 182 -5.31 -7.81 -32.30
CA SER A 182 -6.42 -8.70 -31.94
C SER A 182 -7.74 -8.26 -32.56
N PRO A 183 -8.57 -9.20 -33.08
CA PRO A 183 -9.93 -8.91 -33.51
C PRO A 183 -10.82 -8.36 -32.38
N LYS A 184 -10.58 -8.77 -31.12
CA LYS A 184 -11.25 -8.23 -29.92
C LYS A 184 -10.79 -6.80 -29.59
N GLY A 185 -9.59 -6.42 -30.07
CA GLY A 185 -9.00 -5.11 -29.85
C GLY A 185 -9.30 -4.13 -30.97
N LEU A 186 -8.23 -3.62 -31.56
CA LEU A 186 -8.22 -2.65 -32.66
C LEU A 186 -7.78 -3.28 -34.00
N GLY A 187 -7.66 -4.61 -34.09
CA GLY A 187 -7.20 -5.31 -35.27
C GLY A 187 -8.08 -5.17 -36.52
N TYR A 188 -9.29 -4.64 -36.35
CA TYR A 188 -10.18 -4.28 -37.48
C TYR A 188 -9.82 -2.90 -38.10
N LEU A 189 -8.97 -2.12 -37.45
CA LEU A 189 -8.46 -0.84 -37.92
C LEU A 189 -7.02 -0.99 -38.42
N LYS A 190 -6.68 -0.26 -39.48
CA LYS A 190 -5.29 -0.14 -39.93
C LYS A 190 -4.63 1.01 -39.17
N VAL A 191 -4.15 0.74 -37.95
CA VAL A 191 -3.52 1.74 -37.08
C VAL A 191 -2.04 1.85 -37.39
N ASP A 192 -1.57 3.07 -37.66
CA ASP A 192 -0.16 3.41 -37.82
C ASP A 192 0.31 4.17 -36.57
N ILE A 193 1.11 3.50 -35.72
CA ILE A 193 1.68 4.02 -34.48
C ILE A 193 3.11 3.53 -34.32
N SER A 194 4.04 4.42 -34.02
CA SER A 194 5.45 4.06 -33.87
C SER A 194 5.73 3.27 -32.58
N SER A 195 6.81 2.46 -32.60
CA SER A 195 7.26 1.73 -31.40
C SER A 195 7.59 2.67 -30.25
N GLU A 196 8.16 3.84 -30.54
CA GLU A 196 8.45 4.87 -29.53
C GLU A 196 7.18 5.36 -28.81
N MET A 197 6.09 5.55 -29.56
CA MET A 197 4.80 5.95 -28.96
C MET A 197 4.21 4.84 -28.08
N ILE A 198 4.33 3.58 -28.49
CA ILE A 198 3.91 2.43 -27.70
C ILE A 198 4.69 2.37 -26.38
N GLU A 199 6.01 2.57 -26.40
CA GLU A 199 6.84 2.63 -25.21
C GLU A 199 6.46 3.81 -24.29
N LYS A 200 6.14 4.97 -24.86
CA LYS A 200 5.63 6.12 -24.08
C LYS A 200 4.29 5.85 -23.43
N ILE A 201 3.36 5.16 -24.11
CA ILE A 201 2.08 4.74 -23.49
C ILE A 201 2.36 3.77 -22.34
N ALA A 202 3.25 2.78 -22.53
CA ALA A 202 3.60 1.82 -21.49
C ALA A 202 4.24 2.51 -20.26
N ALA A 203 5.20 3.39 -20.48
CA ALA A 203 5.83 4.18 -19.42
C ALA A 203 4.82 5.06 -18.67
N PHE A 204 3.91 5.72 -19.40
CA PHE A 204 2.85 6.53 -18.79
C PHE A 204 1.91 5.69 -17.92
N ALA A 205 1.51 4.51 -18.40
CA ALA A 205 0.61 3.62 -17.69
C ALA A 205 1.19 3.05 -16.40
N ASN A 206 2.51 3.06 -16.25
CA ASN A 206 3.23 2.73 -15.02
C ASN A 206 2.70 1.45 -14.35
N GLY A 207 2.64 0.37 -15.10
CA GLY A 207 2.22 -0.94 -14.61
C GLY A 207 0.71 -1.19 -14.58
N ASP A 208 -0.12 -0.22 -14.99
CA ASP A 208 -1.58 -0.33 -15.07
C ASP A 208 -2.04 -0.64 -16.49
N ALA A 209 -2.50 -1.89 -16.72
CA ALA A 209 -2.99 -2.34 -18.02
C ALA A 209 -4.23 -1.57 -18.51
N ARG A 210 -5.13 -1.17 -17.58
CA ARG A 210 -6.35 -0.43 -17.91
C ARG A 210 -5.99 0.96 -18.43
N THR A 211 -5.08 1.64 -17.76
CA THR A 211 -4.58 2.96 -18.18
C THR A 211 -3.90 2.87 -19.55
N ALA A 212 -3.05 1.86 -19.78
CA ALA A 212 -2.38 1.67 -21.07
C ALA A 212 -3.37 1.51 -22.22
N LEU A 213 -4.39 0.66 -22.05
CA LEU A 213 -5.40 0.39 -23.07
C LEU A 213 -6.34 1.59 -23.30
N ASN A 214 -6.71 2.32 -22.24
CA ASN A 214 -7.55 3.51 -22.38
C ASN A 214 -6.80 4.64 -23.12
N VAL A 215 -5.51 4.84 -22.83
CA VAL A 215 -4.70 5.83 -23.56
C VAL A 215 -4.53 5.43 -25.03
N LEU A 216 -4.28 4.14 -25.31
CA LEU A 216 -4.20 3.64 -26.68
C LEU A 216 -5.53 3.89 -27.43
N GLU A 217 -6.67 3.52 -26.83
CA GLU A 217 -7.98 3.72 -27.42
C GLU A 217 -8.26 5.18 -27.73
N MET A 218 -7.96 6.07 -26.79
CA MET A 218 -8.12 7.51 -26.94
C MET A 218 -7.20 8.08 -28.04
N ALA A 219 -5.94 7.63 -28.09
CA ALA A 219 -4.99 8.07 -29.08
C ALA A 219 -5.41 7.63 -30.51
N VAL A 220 -5.94 6.41 -30.65
CA VAL A 220 -6.44 5.92 -31.92
C VAL A 220 -7.74 6.62 -32.33
N ALA A 221 -8.66 6.87 -31.39
CA ALA A 221 -9.91 7.58 -31.66
C ALA A 221 -9.68 9.03 -32.11
N ASN A 222 -8.60 9.67 -31.67
CA ASN A 222 -8.22 11.04 -32.06
C ASN A 222 -7.11 11.06 -33.13
N GLY A 223 -6.74 9.92 -33.72
CA GLY A 223 -5.76 9.83 -34.79
C GLY A 223 -6.26 10.43 -36.11
N GLU A 224 -5.34 10.83 -36.98
CA GLU A 224 -5.63 11.37 -38.30
C GLU A 224 -6.04 10.26 -39.25
N ILE A 225 -7.23 10.36 -39.87
CA ILE A 225 -7.70 9.37 -40.84
C ILE A 225 -7.16 9.73 -42.23
N THR A 226 -6.27 8.90 -42.74
CA THR A 226 -5.71 9.05 -44.10
C THR A 226 -6.04 7.82 -44.92
N GLY A 227 -7.06 7.94 -45.77
CA GLY A 227 -7.61 6.80 -46.52
C GLY A 227 -8.20 5.74 -45.59
N GLU A 228 -7.66 4.52 -45.64
CA GLU A 228 -8.07 3.41 -44.75
C GLU A 228 -7.24 3.27 -43.49
N LYS A 229 -6.30 4.18 -43.24
CA LYS A 229 -5.39 4.13 -42.08
C LYS A 229 -5.70 5.21 -41.07
N THR A 230 -5.59 4.87 -39.81
CA THR A 230 -5.58 5.83 -38.70
C THR A 230 -4.14 6.05 -38.26
N ILE A 231 -3.63 7.25 -38.43
CA ILE A 231 -2.26 7.63 -38.04
C ILE A 231 -2.31 8.31 -36.68
N VAL A 232 -1.61 7.74 -35.72
CA VAL A 232 -1.41 8.36 -34.39
C VAL A 232 -0.14 9.19 -34.46
N THR A 233 -0.27 10.50 -34.26
CA THR A 233 0.89 11.41 -34.20
C THR A 233 1.38 11.59 -32.77
N MET A 234 2.64 12.05 -32.61
CA MET A 234 3.16 12.35 -31.28
C MET A 234 2.35 13.46 -30.59
N ASP A 235 1.88 14.46 -31.34
CA ASP A 235 1.06 15.55 -30.80
C ASP A 235 -0.28 15.05 -30.30
N THR A 236 -0.95 14.16 -31.04
CA THR A 236 -2.18 13.50 -30.59
C THR A 236 -1.96 12.70 -29.32
N LEU A 237 -0.87 11.91 -29.27
CA LEU A 237 -0.54 11.15 -28.07
C LEU A 237 -0.27 12.06 -26.87
N MET A 238 0.46 13.15 -27.06
CA MET A 238 0.77 14.12 -26.01
C MET A 238 -0.47 14.83 -25.49
N GLN A 239 -1.47 15.08 -26.34
CA GLN A 239 -2.77 15.61 -25.90
C GLN A 239 -3.54 14.62 -25.04
N CYS A 240 -3.54 13.31 -25.41
CA CYS A 240 -4.20 12.25 -24.66
C CYS A 240 -3.56 12.01 -23.28
N ILE A 241 -2.25 12.09 -23.18
CA ILE A 241 -1.50 11.80 -21.96
C ILE A 241 -1.36 13.05 -21.06
N GLY A 242 -1.40 14.26 -21.65
CA GLY A 242 -1.12 15.52 -20.96
C GLY A 242 0.37 15.78 -20.78
N LYS A 243 0.82 17.04 -21.01
CA LYS A 243 2.24 17.41 -21.01
C LYS A 243 3.00 17.15 -19.70
N LYS A 244 2.29 17.10 -18.56
CA LYS A 244 2.90 16.92 -17.21
C LYS A 244 3.20 15.46 -16.83
N SER A 245 2.53 14.48 -17.44
CA SER A 245 2.58 13.08 -17.00
C SER A 245 3.73 12.24 -17.57
N LEU A 246 4.32 12.65 -18.71
CA LEU A 246 5.36 11.88 -19.39
C LEU A 246 6.76 11.99 -18.76
N LEU A 247 6.93 12.90 -17.82
CA LEU A 247 8.24 13.18 -17.20
C LEU A 247 8.41 12.49 -15.83
N TYR A 248 7.37 11.79 -15.35
CA TYR A 248 7.41 11.24 -14.00
C TYR A 248 6.79 9.85 -13.91
N ASP A 249 7.63 8.86 -13.64
CA ASP A 249 7.22 7.50 -13.28
C ASP A 249 6.93 7.43 -11.77
N LYS A 250 5.64 7.48 -11.38
CA LYS A 250 5.19 7.51 -9.97
C LYS A 250 5.60 6.29 -9.13
N LYS A 251 6.13 5.23 -9.74
CA LYS A 251 6.55 4.00 -9.03
C LYS A 251 7.89 3.44 -9.55
N GLY A 252 8.52 4.11 -10.51
CA GLY A 252 9.79 3.71 -11.08
C GLY A 252 11.00 4.21 -10.31
N GLU A 253 12.17 3.97 -10.86
CA GLU A 253 13.46 4.34 -10.27
C GLU A 253 13.56 5.84 -9.98
N GLU A 254 13.02 6.69 -10.86
CA GLU A 254 13.06 8.15 -10.72
C GLU A 254 12.27 8.64 -9.48
N HIS A 255 11.11 8.03 -9.17
CA HIS A 255 10.35 8.31 -7.95
C HIS A 255 11.21 8.08 -6.69
N TYR A 256 11.87 6.91 -6.61
CA TYR A 256 12.74 6.59 -5.49
C TYR A 256 13.99 7.48 -5.44
N ASN A 257 14.53 7.86 -6.59
CA ASN A 257 15.67 8.75 -6.69
C ASN A 257 15.35 10.16 -6.19
N LEU A 258 14.19 10.71 -6.57
CA LEU A 258 13.78 12.05 -6.18
C LEU A 258 13.49 12.15 -4.67
N ILE A 259 12.73 11.23 -4.09
CA ILE A 259 12.50 11.22 -2.63
C ILE A 259 13.79 10.96 -1.85
N SER A 260 14.69 10.14 -2.38
CA SER A 260 16.02 9.91 -1.80
C SER A 260 16.90 11.17 -1.87
N ALA A 261 16.84 11.90 -2.98
CA ALA A 261 17.55 13.17 -3.14
C ALA A 261 17.05 14.22 -2.15
N LEU A 262 15.71 14.36 -2.00
CA LEU A 262 15.10 15.24 -1.00
C LEU A 262 15.60 14.91 0.41
N HIS A 263 15.52 13.64 0.82
CA HIS A 263 15.95 13.21 2.16
C HIS A 263 17.47 13.44 2.39
N LYS A 264 18.31 13.12 1.39
CA LYS A 264 19.76 13.31 1.47
C LYS A 264 20.12 14.79 1.55
N SER A 265 19.41 15.67 0.82
CA SER A 265 19.60 17.12 0.92
C SER A 265 19.25 17.64 2.31
N MET A 266 18.12 17.21 2.87
CA MET A 266 17.74 17.58 4.25
C MET A 266 18.74 17.07 5.29
N ARG A 267 19.27 15.83 5.15
CA ARG A 267 20.32 15.29 6.03
C ARG A 267 21.61 16.09 5.94
N ASN A 268 21.95 16.56 4.76
CA ASN A 268 23.12 17.38 4.51
C ASN A 268 22.91 18.85 4.97
N SER A 269 21.75 19.18 5.53
CA SER A 269 21.40 20.55 5.93
C SER A 269 21.48 21.55 4.77
N ASP A 270 21.07 21.13 3.56
CA ASP A 270 20.99 21.93 2.35
C ASP A 270 19.52 22.21 2.02
N PRO A 271 18.97 23.33 2.53
CA PRO A 271 17.57 23.69 2.30
C PRO A 271 17.28 24.05 0.83
N ASP A 272 18.24 24.61 0.11
CA ASP A 272 18.04 25.03 -1.28
C ASP A 272 17.89 23.80 -2.19
N ALA A 273 18.77 22.81 -2.06
CA ALA A 273 18.66 21.55 -2.77
C ALA A 273 17.38 20.79 -2.36
N ALA A 274 17.01 20.79 -1.09
CA ALA A 274 15.82 20.11 -0.60
C ALA A 274 14.53 20.74 -1.18
N VAL A 275 14.40 22.05 -1.22
CA VAL A 275 13.27 22.77 -1.83
C VAL A 275 13.22 22.54 -3.33
N TYR A 276 14.37 22.49 -4.02
CA TYR A 276 14.42 22.17 -5.44
C TYR A 276 13.87 20.78 -5.73
N TRP A 277 14.30 19.75 -4.97
CA TRP A 277 13.80 18.38 -5.15
C TRP A 277 12.32 18.24 -4.81
N LEU A 278 11.84 18.94 -3.76
CA LEU A 278 10.42 19.05 -3.44
C LEU A 278 9.63 19.62 -4.63
N ALA A 279 10.05 20.78 -5.14
CA ALA A 279 9.38 21.43 -6.26
C ALA A 279 9.34 20.52 -7.50
N ARG A 280 10.46 19.85 -7.82
CA ARG A 280 10.54 18.90 -8.92
C ARG A 280 9.59 17.71 -8.76
N MET A 281 9.41 17.17 -7.54
CA MET A 281 8.45 16.12 -7.26
C MET A 281 7.00 16.60 -7.46
N LEU A 282 6.64 17.77 -6.91
CA LEU A 282 5.28 18.30 -7.00
C LEU A 282 4.91 18.70 -8.44
N GLU A 283 5.82 19.33 -9.18
CA GLU A 283 5.63 19.66 -10.60
C GLU A 283 5.52 18.42 -11.48
N ALA A 284 6.16 17.32 -11.10
CA ALA A 284 6.03 16.03 -11.75
C ALA A 284 4.70 15.31 -11.42
N GLY A 285 3.89 15.84 -10.51
CA GLY A 285 2.57 15.31 -10.13
C GLY A 285 2.62 14.27 -9.00
N GLU A 286 3.67 14.28 -8.16
CA GLU A 286 3.72 13.45 -6.97
C GLU A 286 2.58 13.78 -6.00
N ASP A 287 2.08 12.77 -5.30
CA ASP A 287 1.09 12.95 -4.24
C ASP A 287 1.68 13.78 -3.08
N PRO A 288 1.16 14.99 -2.78
CA PRO A 288 1.67 15.81 -1.69
C PRO A 288 1.57 15.10 -0.32
N LEU A 289 0.59 14.23 -0.13
CA LEU A 289 0.46 13.43 1.10
C LEU A 289 1.54 12.36 1.21
N TYR A 290 2.00 11.80 0.08
CA TYR A 290 3.15 10.90 0.10
C TYR A 290 4.41 11.64 0.58
N VAL A 291 4.70 12.81 0.01
CA VAL A 291 5.83 13.63 0.44
C VAL A 291 5.71 13.98 1.92
N ALA A 292 4.55 14.45 2.36
CA ALA A 292 4.29 14.81 3.76
C ALA A 292 4.52 13.62 4.71
N ARG A 293 4.06 12.40 4.38
CA ARG A 293 4.35 11.18 5.16
C ARG A 293 5.85 10.92 5.30
N ARG A 294 6.61 11.18 4.24
CA ARG A 294 8.07 11.01 4.25
C ARG A 294 8.75 12.05 5.15
N LEU A 295 8.23 13.28 5.20
CA LEU A 295 8.72 14.32 6.12
C LEU A 295 8.43 13.97 7.59
N VAL A 296 7.25 13.43 7.90
CA VAL A 296 6.92 12.94 9.25
C VAL A 296 7.90 11.86 9.71
N ARG A 297 8.22 10.91 8.83
CA ARG A 297 9.24 9.89 9.14
C ARG A 297 10.62 10.52 9.37
N PHE A 298 11.04 11.43 8.48
CA PHE A 298 12.32 12.12 8.59
C PHE A 298 12.45 12.87 9.91
N ALA A 299 11.40 13.56 10.37
CA ALA A 299 11.40 14.28 11.64
C ALA A 299 11.73 13.37 12.84
N SER A 300 11.27 12.12 12.84
CA SER A 300 11.56 11.17 13.91
C SER A 300 12.87 10.40 13.73
N GLU A 301 13.23 10.07 12.49
CA GLU A 301 14.41 9.24 12.17
C GLU A 301 15.71 10.04 12.14
N ASP A 302 15.69 11.26 11.58
CA ASP A 302 16.89 12.06 11.30
C ASP A 302 17.05 13.30 12.22
N ILE A 303 15.95 13.78 12.80
CA ILE A 303 15.98 14.87 13.79
C ILE A 303 15.82 14.30 15.21
N GLY A 304 14.80 13.46 15.42
CA GLY A 304 14.58 12.77 16.68
C GLY A 304 14.52 13.70 17.88
N MET A 305 15.30 13.35 18.91
CA MET A 305 15.37 14.10 20.17
C MET A 305 16.27 15.33 20.12
N ALA A 306 16.92 15.62 18.99
CA ALA A 306 17.71 16.85 18.84
C ALA A 306 16.83 18.10 18.75
N ASP A 307 15.60 17.95 18.21
CA ASP A 307 14.59 19.02 18.20
C ASP A 307 13.18 18.41 18.27
N SER A 308 12.56 18.50 19.43
CA SER A 308 11.24 17.94 19.72
C SER A 308 10.08 18.59 18.95
N ASN A 309 10.30 19.77 18.34
CA ASN A 309 9.29 20.45 17.53
C ASN A 309 9.21 19.93 16.09
N ALA A 310 10.21 19.18 15.64
CA ALA A 310 10.27 18.68 14.26
C ALA A 310 9.08 17.78 13.90
N LEU A 311 8.72 16.84 14.78
CA LEU A 311 7.62 15.91 14.55
C LEU A 311 6.25 16.61 14.54
N PRO A 312 5.86 17.45 15.54
CA PRO A 312 4.63 18.22 15.50
C PRO A 312 4.50 19.09 14.24
N LEU A 313 5.56 19.75 13.82
CA LEU A 313 5.58 20.59 12.61
C LEU A 313 5.34 19.76 11.35
N ALA A 314 6.00 18.62 11.21
CA ALA A 314 5.82 17.72 10.07
C ALA A 314 4.38 17.13 10.02
N VAL A 315 3.80 16.80 11.18
CA VAL A 315 2.40 16.34 11.28
C VAL A 315 1.44 17.48 10.93
N ALA A 316 1.68 18.71 11.38
CA ALA A 316 0.87 19.88 11.00
C ALA A 316 0.93 20.13 9.49
N ALA A 317 2.10 20.01 8.86
CA ALA A 317 2.25 20.10 7.41
C ALA A 317 1.47 19.00 6.67
N TYR A 318 1.50 17.74 7.17
CA TYR A 318 0.69 16.66 6.62
C TYR A 318 -0.82 16.98 6.69
N GLN A 319 -1.29 17.46 7.84
CA GLN A 319 -2.69 17.84 8.01
C GLN A 319 -3.10 19.00 7.09
N ALA A 320 -2.25 20.02 6.96
CA ALA A 320 -2.47 21.12 6.04
C ALA A 320 -2.58 20.64 4.59
N CYS A 321 -1.71 19.72 4.14
CA CYS A 321 -1.81 19.13 2.82
C CYS A 321 -3.12 18.35 2.63
N HIS A 322 -3.59 17.65 3.66
CA HIS A 322 -4.85 16.92 3.61
C HIS A 322 -6.08 17.83 3.49
N PHE A 323 -6.06 18.97 4.17
CA PHE A 323 -7.19 19.92 4.18
C PHE A 323 -7.24 20.82 2.93
N LEU A 324 -6.09 21.26 2.45
CA LEU A 324 -6.00 22.27 1.39
C LEU A 324 -5.82 21.65 0.00
N GLY A 325 -5.00 20.60 -0.11
CA GLY A 325 -4.64 20.03 -1.39
C GLY A 325 -3.70 20.93 -2.21
N MET A 326 -3.40 20.50 -3.44
CA MET A 326 -2.63 21.32 -4.40
C MET A 326 -3.54 22.34 -5.08
N PRO A 327 -3.04 23.55 -5.41
CA PRO A 327 -1.63 23.98 -5.28
C PRO A 327 -1.25 24.57 -3.90
N GLU A 328 -2.20 24.89 -3.02
CA GLU A 328 -1.97 25.68 -1.81
C GLU A 328 -1.06 24.99 -0.80
N CYS A 329 -1.10 23.66 -0.73
CA CYS A 329 -0.30 22.90 0.25
C CYS A 329 1.21 22.91 -0.03
N ASN A 330 1.67 23.35 -1.22
CA ASN A 330 3.08 23.43 -1.57
C ASN A 330 3.88 24.31 -0.60
N VAL A 331 3.28 25.41 -0.11
CA VAL A 331 3.91 26.34 0.86
C VAL A 331 4.14 25.64 2.21
N HIS A 332 3.20 24.83 2.67
CA HIS A 332 3.31 24.09 3.93
C HIS A 332 4.39 23.00 3.86
N LEU A 333 4.50 22.34 2.70
CA LEU A 333 5.58 21.37 2.45
C LEU A 333 6.95 22.06 2.40
N SER A 334 7.05 23.20 1.72
CA SER A 334 8.29 23.98 1.65
C SER A 334 8.72 24.45 3.04
N HIS A 335 7.79 24.96 3.86
CA HIS A 335 8.05 25.32 5.24
C HIS A 335 8.63 24.16 6.05
N ALA A 336 7.98 22.97 5.98
CA ALA A 336 8.45 21.79 6.69
C ALA A 336 9.83 21.33 6.18
N VAL A 337 10.06 21.34 4.87
CA VAL A 337 11.36 20.96 4.28
C VAL A 337 12.49 21.89 4.73
N ILE A 338 12.27 23.21 4.72
CA ILE A 338 13.27 24.16 5.18
C ILE A 338 13.57 23.97 6.66
N TYR A 339 12.52 23.85 7.50
CA TYR A 339 12.69 23.61 8.91
C TYR A 339 13.50 22.33 9.19
N LEU A 340 13.09 21.20 8.58
CA LEU A 340 13.77 19.93 8.75
C LEU A 340 15.19 19.92 8.18
N SER A 341 15.48 20.72 7.15
CA SER A 341 16.82 20.89 6.61
C SER A 341 17.74 21.63 7.60
N THR A 342 17.24 22.64 8.29
CA THR A 342 18.01 23.51 9.17
C THR A 342 18.05 23.05 10.63
N ALA A 343 17.13 22.14 11.04
CA ALA A 343 17.11 21.57 12.39
C ALA A 343 18.37 20.74 12.69
N PRO A 344 18.81 20.67 13.98
CA PRO A 344 19.90 19.79 14.38
C PRO A 344 19.55 18.32 14.10
N LYS A 345 20.54 17.52 13.70
CA LYS A 345 20.33 16.12 13.26
C LYS A 345 20.72 15.14 14.37
N SER A 346 19.84 14.16 14.61
CA SER A 346 20.15 12.99 15.43
C SER A 346 19.30 11.79 15.03
N ASN A 347 19.94 10.65 14.87
CA ASN A 347 19.28 9.35 14.64
C ASN A 347 19.30 8.46 15.89
N SER A 348 19.60 9.01 17.06
CA SER A 348 19.79 8.26 18.31
C SER A 348 18.55 7.46 18.71
N SER A 349 17.34 8.01 18.49
CA SER A 349 16.07 7.33 18.76
C SER A 349 15.85 6.13 17.84
N TYR A 350 16.16 6.28 16.55
CA TYR A 350 16.08 5.20 15.57
C TYR A 350 17.08 4.08 15.92
N MET A 351 18.33 4.41 16.20
CA MET A 351 19.37 3.44 16.57
C MET A 351 19.03 2.71 17.89
N ALA A 352 18.44 3.42 18.85
CA ALA A 352 17.99 2.83 20.11
C ALA A 352 16.91 1.76 19.89
N TYR A 353 15.92 2.05 19.04
CA TYR A 353 14.88 1.10 18.73
C TYR A 353 15.41 -0.12 17.96
N GLU A 354 16.26 0.07 16.94
CA GLU A 354 16.79 -1.05 16.17
C GLU A 354 17.65 -1.98 17.04
N ALA A 355 18.49 -1.43 17.92
CA ALA A 355 19.27 -2.25 18.87
C ALA A 355 18.37 -3.00 19.87
N ALA A 356 17.34 -2.35 20.42
CA ALA A 356 16.39 -3.01 21.31
C ALA A 356 15.57 -4.10 20.60
N LYS A 357 15.22 -3.87 19.34
CA LYS A 357 14.48 -4.81 18.49
C LYS A 357 15.29 -6.10 18.19
N GLU A 358 16.60 -5.97 17.99
CA GLU A 358 17.48 -7.13 17.80
C GLU A 358 17.51 -8.00 19.06
N ASP A 359 17.79 -7.42 20.23
CA ASP A 359 17.77 -8.14 21.49
C ASP A 359 16.37 -8.75 21.78
N ALA A 360 15.29 -8.01 21.53
CA ALA A 360 13.94 -8.50 21.74
C ALA A 360 13.55 -9.68 20.82
N LYS A 361 14.09 -9.77 19.61
CA LYS A 361 13.84 -10.91 18.71
C LYS A 361 14.51 -12.18 19.23
N GLU A 362 15.69 -12.07 19.78
CA GLU A 362 16.44 -13.20 20.34
C GLU A 362 15.82 -13.69 21.66
N MET A 363 15.13 -12.81 22.39
CA MET A 363 14.67 -13.03 23.77
C MET A 363 13.13 -12.95 23.92
N LEU A 364 12.38 -13.32 22.91
CA LEU A 364 10.90 -13.25 22.89
C LEU A 364 10.21 -13.98 24.06
N ALA A 365 10.83 -15.01 24.61
CA ALA A 365 10.27 -15.83 25.70
C ALA A 365 10.67 -15.33 27.10
N GLU A 366 11.49 -14.28 27.22
CA GLU A 366 11.95 -13.83 28.51
C GLU A 366 10.86 -13.05 29.27
N PRO A 367 10.58 -13.39 30.53
CA PRO A 367 9.48 -12.80 31.26
C PRO A 367 9.80 -11.37 31.71
N VAL A 368 8.77 -10.54 31.83
CA VAL A 368 8.87 -9.22 32.46
C VAL A 368 9.33 -9.40 33.91
N PRO A 369 10.30 -8.60 34.42
CA PRO A 369 10.73 -8.67 35.83
C PRO A 369 9.58 -8.53 36.83
N LEU A 370 9.54 -9.36 37.88
CA LEU A 370 8.44 -9.41 38.85
C LEU A 370 8.14 -8.04 39.46
N VAL A 371 9.17 -7.27 39.78
CA VAL A 371 9.07 -5.95 40.41
C VAL A 371 8.23 -4.94 39.61
N ILE A 372 8.17 -5.07 38.29
CA ILE A 372 7.38 -4.16 37.43
C ILE A 372 6.10 -4.77 36.89
N ARG A 373 5.71 -5.98 37.36
CA ARG A 373 4.44 -6.58 36.99
C ARG A 373 3.31 -6.03 37.88
N ASN A 374 2.13 -5.82 37.28
CA ASN A 374 0.93 -5.47 38.03
C ASN A 374 0.35 -6.69 38.74
N ALA A 375 -0.13 -6.52 39.99
CA ALA A 375 -0.78 -7.54 40.81
C ALA A 375 -2.26 -7.21 41.12
N PRO A 376 -3.16 -7.20 40.12
CA PRO A 376 -4.56 -6.84 40.32
C PRO A 376 -5.37 -7.90 41.10
N THR A 377 -4.88 -9.13 41.23
CA THR A 377 -5.56 -10.23 41.95
C THR A 377 -4.71 -10.72 43.13
N ASP A 378 -5.35 -11.35 44.09
CA ASP A 378 -4.66 -11.87 45.30
C ASP A 378 -3.68 -13.00 44.92
N LEU A 379 -4.04 -13.85 43.95
CA LEU A 379 -3.12 -14.85 43.40
C LEU A 379 -1.83 -14.23 42.85
N MET A 380 -1.92 -13.09 42.13
CA MET A 380 -0.76 -12.40 41.59
C MET A 380 0.13 -11.81 42.70
N LYS A 381 -0.44 -11.35 43.81
CA LYS A 381 0.29 -10.91 44.98
C LYS A 381 1.02 -12.09 45.66
N GLU A 382 0.35 -13.24 45.80
CA GLU A 382 0.99 -14.49 46.28
C GLU A 382 2.14 -14.95 45.40
N LEU A 383 2.08 -14.66 44.11
CA LEU A 383 3.16 -14.92 43.12
C LEU A 383 4.24 -13.81 43.11
N HIS A 384 4.27 -12.92 44.08
CA HIS A 384 5.26 -11.83 44.23
C HIS A 384 5.28 -10.81 43.08
N TYR A 385 4.15 -10.63 42.38
CA TYR A 385 4.06 -9.60 41.35
C TYR A 385 4.04 -8.21 42.00
N GLY A 386 4.93 -7.33 41.53
CA GLY A 386 5.07 -5.96 42.04
C GLY A 386 5.80 -5.84 43.37
N ASP A 387 6.32 -6.94 43.92
CA ASP A 387 7.11 -6.88 45.18
C ASP A 387 8.34 -6.02 44.98
N GLY A 388 8.55 -5.07 45.91
CA GLY A 388 9.65 -4.10 45.86
C GLY A 388 9.43 -2.95 44.84
N TYR A 389 8.25 -2.84 44.22
CA TYR A 389 7.95 -1.70 43.36
C TYR A 389 7.84 -0.41 44.19
N VAL A 390 8.59 0.61 43.82
CA VAL A 390 8.52 1.94 44.40
C VAL A 390 8.02 2.92 43.37
N TYR A 391 6.93 3.61 43.67
CA TYR A 391 6.36 4.62 42.77
C TYR A 391 7.27 5.87 42.75
N ALA A 392 7.87 6.16 41.60
CA ALA A 392 8.89 7.23 41.53
C ALA A 392 8.38 8.62 41.98
N HIS A 393 7.07 8.89 41.79
CA HIS A 393 6.48 10.16 42.22
C HIS A 393 6.44 10.36 43.74
N ASP A 394 6.52 9.27 44.55
CA ASP A 394 6.54 9.33 45.99
C ASP A 394 7.97 9.66 46.54
N THR A 395 8.98 9.64 45.66
CA THR A 395 10.35 9.98 46.02
C THR A 395 10.64 11.46 45.77
N LYS A 396 11.58 12.03 46.57
CA LYS A 396 12.00 13.44 46.45
C LYS A 396 12.60 13.73 45.05
N GLU A 397 13.43 12.83 44.57
CA GLU A 397 14.15 12.95 43.29
C GLU A 397 13.32 12.57 42.09
N LYS A 398 12.13 11.98 42.26
CA LYS A 398 11.26 11.43 41.20
C LYS A 398 11.96 10.36 40.35
N ILE A 399 12.94 9.68 40.93
CA ILE A 399 13.68 8.55 40.34
C ILE A 399 13.90 7.46 41.38
N VAL A 400 14.04 6.20 40.94
CA VAL A 400 14.16 5.02 41.77
C VAL A 400 15.31 4.13 41.28
N ARG A 401 15.91 3.37 42.17
CA ARG A 401 16.93 2.35 41.87
C ARG A 401 16.26 0.99 41.68
N MET A 402 15.58 0.80 40.58
CA MET A 402 14.84 -0.42 40.29
C MET A 402 15.28 -1.01 38.95
N GLN A 403 15.45 -2.34 38.93
CA GLN A 403 15.76 -3.08 37.70
C GLN A 403 14.50 -3.21 36.85
N CYS A 404 14.48 -2.53 35.70
CA CYS A 404 13.33 -2.58 34.77
C CYS A 404 13.59 -3.48 33.55
N LEU A 405 14.84 -3.76 33.22
CA LEU A 405 15.17 -4.69 32.14
C LEU A 405 15.27 -6.13 32.66
N PRO A 406 14.99 -7.13 31.84
CA PRO A 406 15.30 -8.54 32.15
C PRO A 406 16.77 -8.73 32.49
N ASP A 407 17.09 -9.77 33.26
CA ASP A 407 18.45 -10.03 33.73
C ASP A 407 19.46 -10.25 32.61
N SER A 408 19.06 -10.86 31.51
CA SER A 408 19.87 -11.10 30.31
C SER A 408 20.38 -9.80 29.66
N VAL A 409 19.59 -8.74 29.74
CA VAL A 409 19.87 -7.44 29.09
C VAL A 409 20.01 -6.27 30.06
N LYS A 410 20.12 -6.53 31.38
CA LYS A 410 20.17 -5.49 32.44
C LYS A 410 21.28 -4.46 32.27
N ASN A 411 22.36 -4.82 31.60
CA ASN A 411 23.50 -3.94 31.34
C ASN A 411 23.47 -3.28 29.98
N ARG A 412 22.43 -3.52 29.16
CA ARG A 412 22.29 -2.90 27.84
C ARG A 412 21.96 -1.42 27.95
N VAL A 413 22.52 -0.64 27.04
CA VAL A 413 22.22 0.78 26.86
C VAL A 413 21.81 1.00 25.43
N TYR A 414 20.51 1.16 25.22
CA TYR A 414 19.94 1.36 23.88
C TYR A 414 19.99 2.81 23.45
N TYR A 415 19.46 3.72 24.28
CA TYR A 415 19.45 5.15 23.95
C TYR A 415 20.75 5.82 24.37
N ARG A 416 21.44 6.38 23.38
CA ARG A 416 22.73 7.11 23.57
C ARG A 416 22.54 8.49 22.94
N PRO A 417 22.15 9.50 23.73
CA PRO A 417 21.97 10.87 23.24
C PRO A 417 23.23 11.43 22.62
N GLY A 418 23.06 12.16 21.53
CA GLY A 418 24.11 12.90 20.85
C GLY A 418 24.50 14.18 21.60
N ILE A 419 25.07 15.11 20.83
CA ILE A 419 25.50 16.43 21.34
C ILE A 419 24.82 17.59 20.61
N GLN A 420 23.93 17.28 19.69
CA GLN A 420 23.20 18.26 18.86
C GLN A 420 21.88 18.66 19.53
N GLY A 421 21.51 19.93 19.41
CA GLY A 421 20.23 20.44 19.88
C GLY A 421 19.93 20.09 21.34
N ASP A 422 18.69 19.66 21.59
CA ASP A 422 18.18 19.31 22.91
C ASP A 422 18.84 18.05 23.52
N GLU A 423 19.48 17.21 22.72
CA GLU A 423 20.12 15.98 23.22
C GLU A 423 21.30 16.27 24.15
N LYS A 424 21.95 17.42 24.04
CA LYS A 424 23.00 17.84 24.99
C LYS A 424 22.41 17.93 26.40
N VAL A 425 21.25 18.56 26.55
CA VAL A 425 20.60 18.70 27.87
C VAL A 425 20.08 17.34 28.37
N ILE A 426 19.56 16.51 27.49
CA ILE A 426 19.12 15.15 27.80
C ILE A 426 20.32 14.31 28.30
N LYS A 427 21.44 14.39 27.63
CA LYS A 427 22.67 13.68 27.99
C LYS A 427 23.15 14.06 29.40
N ASP A 428 23.24 15.35 29.68
CA ASP A 428 23.64 15.85 31.01
C ASP A 428 22.68 15.39 32.12
N ARG A 429 21.36 15.35 31.80
CA ARG A 429 20.37 14.83 32.75
C ARG A 429 20.53 13.33 32.97
N MET A 430 20.74 12.53 31.91
CA MET A 430 20.93 11.09 32.02
C MET A 430 22.20 10.74 32.82
N GLU A 431 23.29 11.49 32.62
CA GLU A 431 24.53 11.31 33.38
C GLU A 431 24.32 11.59 34.87
N ARG A 432 23.59 12.66 35.24
CA ARG A 432 23.21 12.95 36.64
C ARG A 432 22.39 11.84 37.27
N ILE A 433 21.39 11.30 36.51
CA ILE A 433 20.59 10.16 36.98
C ILE A 433 21.45 8.93 37.19
N LYS A 434 22.37 8.63 36.29
CA LYS A 434 23.30 7.50 36.40
C LYS A 434 24.21 7.64 37.63
N GLN A 435 24.77 8.82 37.85
CA GLN A 435 25.57 9.11 39.02
C GLN A 435 24.78 8.96 40.34
N TRP A 436 23.52 9.45 40.36
CA TRP A 436 22.64 9.29 41.51
C TRP A 436 22.34 7.81 41.80
N ARG A 437 22.07 7.00 40.76
CA ARG A 437 21.82 5.56 40.90
C ARG A 437 23.05 4.83 41.46
N ASN A 438 24.26 5.24 41.07
CA ASN A 438 25.53 4.60 41.48
C ASN A 438 26.01 5.00 42.88
N LYS A 439 25.72 6.22 43.36
CA LYS A 439 26.16 6.71 44.68
C LYS A 439 25.66 5.90 45.88
N GLY A 440 24.64 5.07 45.73
CA GLY A 440 24.13 4.24 46.80
C GLY A 440 24.65 2.81 46.85
N VAL A 441 25.53 2.43 45.91
CA VAL A 441 26.17 1.09 45.89
C VAL A 441 27.46 1.04 46.71
N SER A 442 28.00 2.20 47.10
CA SER A 442 29.26 2.32 47.84
C SER A 442 29.11 2.42 49.37
N GLU A 443 27.86 2.30 49.90
CA GLU A 443 27.61 2.41 51.37
C GLU A 443 27.05 1.13 52.00
N HIS A 444 27.30 -0.04 51.39
CA HIS A 444 26.96 -1.34 52.01
C HIS A 444 28.13 -2.34 51.86
#